data_91c23938433a4847b488f2b38fdb6440
#
_entry.id   91c23938433a4847b488f2b38fdb6440
#
_cell.length_a   1.000
_cell.length_b   1.000
_cell.length_c   1.000
_cell.angle_alpha   90.00
_cell.angle_beta   90.00
_cell.angle_gamma   90.00
#
_symmetry.space_group_name_H-M   'P 1'
#
loop_
_entity.id
_entity.type
_entity.pdbx_description
1 polymer ?
#
loop_
_entity_poly.entity_id
_entity_poly.type
_entity_poly.pdbx_seq_one_letter_code
_entity_poly.pdbx_strand_id
1 'polypeptide(L)'
;MLKVSLPTIPHAYSTYLINGSNKFVMDRANTPLSAIGQFNFASEFMSYFELFASAVNSAISPMFMEELKRGNILASHRIFKQSLVFFSIAVCGFIIWSREIFLVMVRNEDLSSTYWIASILVAGFIHRPLYLAVTSAMFYYEKTASLMKISLTGGLIAFLGYCMCIPLWGITSAAIITYLSFLAIGYLGYVLPSTRKLYILPYKVWNIFIALHALLVVAFFIMQTPLYIKVIFSISILILLNKIRNNL
;
A
#
# COMPACT_ATOMS: atom_id res chain seq x y z
N MET A 1 1.54 -24.76 -18.34
CA MET A 1 2.43 -23.62 -18.03
C MET A 1 1.98 -22.30 -18.67
N LEU A 2 1.78 -22.19 -20.00
CA LEU A 2 1.36 -20.94 -20.65
C LEU A 2 0.07 -20.31 -20.10
N LYS A 3 -0.94 -21.08 -19.69
CA LYS A 3 -2.20 -20.57 -19.12
C LYS A 3 -2.01 -19.81 -17.78
N VAL A 4 -0.94 -20.11 -17.05
CA VAL A 4 -0.61 -19.45 -15.78
C VAL A 4 0.32 -18.27 -16.04
N SER A 5 1.29 -18.39 -16.92
CA SER A 5 2.31 -17.36 -17.16
C SER A 5 1.82 -16.21 -18.05
N LEU A 6 0.96 -16.47 -19.03
CA LEU A 6 0.49 -15.42 -19.95
C LEU A 6 -0.28 -14.28 -19.24
N PRO A 7 -1.18 -14.55 -18.26
CA PRO A 7 -1.88 -13.50 -17.54
C PRO A 7 -0.99 -12.71 -16.55
N THR A 8 0.21 -13.21 -16.20
CA THR A 8 1.12 -12.47 -15.31
C THR A 8 1.84 -11.32 -16.02
N ILE A 9 1.95 -11.35 -17.35
CA ILE A 9 2.56 -10.26 -18.13
C ILE A 9 1.74 -8.95 -17.99
N PRO A 10 0.43 -8.92 -18.31
CA PRO A 10 -0.39 -7.72 -18.07
C PRO A 10 -0.43 -7.28 -16.60
N HIS A 11 -0.34 -8.23 -15.66
CA HIS A 11 -0.23 -7.92 -14.23
C HIS A 11 1.05 -7.12 -13.91
N ALA A 12 2.20 -7.50 -14.46
CA ALA A 12 3.44 -6.76 -14.29
C ALA A 12 3.35 -5.34 -14.90
N TYR A 13 2.74 -5.21 -16.07
CA TYR A 13 2.50 -3.90 -16.69
C TYR A 13 1.54 -3.01 -15.90
N SER A 14 0.58 -3.56 -15.15
CA SER A 14 -0.33 -2.76 -14.32
C SER A 14 0.39 -2.02 -13.21
N THR A 15 1.46 -2.60 -12.66
CA THR A 15 2.32 -1.93 -11.67
C THR A 15 3.01 -0.70 -12.29
N TYR A 16 3.46 -0.81 -13.55
CA TYR A 16 4.00 0.33 -14.28
C TYR A 16 2.95 1.43 -14.51
N LEU A 17 1.70 1.07 -14.82
CA LEU A 17 0.62 2.05 -14.97
C LEU A 17 0.38 2.84 -13.67
N ILE A 18 0.53 2.23 -12.51
CA ILE A 18 0.35 2.91 -11.23
C ILE A 18 1.56 3.78 -10.89
N ASN A 19 2.79 3.26 -11.06
CA ASN A 19 4.00 3.88 -10.54
C ASN A 19 4.75 4.74 -11.57
N GLY A 20 4.48 4.60 -12.85
CA GLY A 20 5.22 5.27 -13.93
C GLY A 20 4.39 6.21 -14.80
N SER A 21 3.10 5.91 -15.02
CA SER A 21 2.29 6.72 -15.93
C SER A 21 1.99 8.13 -15.40
N ASN A 22 2.06 8.35 -14.08
CA ASN A 22 1.93 9.67 -13.47
C ASN A 22 2.96 10.66 -14.02
N LYS A 23 4.21 10.24 -14.17
CA LYS A 23 5.30 11.10 -14.69
C LYS A 23 5.05 11.48 -16.14
N PHE A 24 4.60 10.53 -16.97
CA PHE A 24 4.23 10.78 -18.36
C PHE A 24 3.06 11.78 -18.45
N VAL A 25 2.04 11.63 -17.60
CA VAL A 25 0.89 12.54 -17.60
C VAL A 25 1.28 13.93 -17.09
N MET A 26 2.15 14.03 -16.06
CA MET A 26 2.68 15.31 -15.58
C MET A 26 3.41 16.09 -16.68
N ASP A 27 4.24 15.40 -17.45
CA ASP A 27 4.96 16.01 -18.57
C ASP A 27 3.99 16.55 -19.62
N ARG A 28 2.99 15.75 -20.02
CA ARG A 28 1.96 16.15 -20.99
C ARG A 28 1.02 17.25 -20.48
N ALA A 29 0.81 17.34 -19.18
CA ALA A 29 0.00 18.37 -18.53
C ALA A 29 0.78 19.69 -18.33
N ASN A 30 2.01 19.81 -18.84
CA ASN A 30 2.88 20.97 -18.63
C ASN A 30 3.08 21.30 -17.14
N THR A 31 3.15 20.28 -16.29
CA THR A 31 3.44 20.46 -14.85
C THR A 31 4.85 21.07 -14.71
N PRO A 32 5.05 22.11 -13.86
CA PRO A 32 6.37 22.69 -13.65
C PRO A 32 7.42 21.64 -13.28
N LEU A 33 8.61 21.75 -13.86
CA LEU A 33 9.71 20.79 -13.65
C LEU A 33 10.08 20.67 -12.16
N SER A 34 9.99 21.79 -11.41
CA SER A 34 10.18 21.79 -9.95
C SER A 34 9.17 20.89 -9.23
N ALA A 35 7.91 20.96 -9.61
CA ALA A 35 6.85 20.13 -9.03
C ALA A 35 7.04 18.64 -9.39
N ILE A 36 7.47 18.32 -10.62
CA ILE A 36 7.83 16.96 -11.03
C ILE A 36 9.01 16.46 -10.18
N GLY A 37 10.02 17.30 -9.95
CA GLY A 37 11.14 17.01 -9.07
C GLY A 37 10.73 16.71 -7.63
N GLN A 38 9.83 17.52 -7.07
CA GLN A 38 9.24 17.32 -5.74
C GLN A 38 8.48 15.99 -5.65
N PHE A 39 7.65 15.69 -6.64
CA PHE A 39 6.91 14.41 -6.68
C PHE A 39 7.85 13.22 -6.80
N ASN A 40 8.87 13.31 -7.67
CA ASN A 40 9.89 12.26 -7.83
C ASN A 40 10.61 11.97 -6.52
N PHE A 41 11.04 13.01 -5.81
CA PHE A 41 11.67 12.86 -4.51
C PHE A 41 10.73 12.19 -3.48
N ALA A 42 9.49 12.63 -3.38
CA ALA A 42 8.50 11.99 -2.51
C ALA A 42 8.24 10.52 -2.91
N SER A 43 8.25 10.20 -4.20
CA SER A 43 8.00 8.85 -4.72
C SER A 43 9.15 7.87 -4.45
N GLU A 44 10.36 8.32 -4.12
CA GLU A 44 11.46 7.43 -3.70
C GLU A 44 11.08 6.68 -2.41
N PHE A 45 10.42 7.34 -1.47
CA PHE A 45 9.94 6.67 -0.26
C PHE A 45 8.89 5.59 -0.55
N MET A 46 8.02 5.82 -1.54
CA MET A 46 7.10 4.79 -2.03
C MET A 46 7.87 3.60 -2.61
N SER A 47 8.96 3.84 -3.34
CA SER A 47 9.81 2.78 -3.90
C SER A 47 10.47 1.93 -2.80
N TYR A 48 10.92 2.53 -1.71
CA TYR A 48 11.43 1.78 -0.56
C TYR A 48 10.34 0.90 0.08
N PHE A 49 9.11 1.41 0.19
CA PHE A 49 7.99 0.62 0.67
C PHE A 49 7.58 -0.51 -0.30
N GLU A 50 7.75 -0.33 -1.61
CA GLU A 50 7.54 -1.40 -2.60
C GLU A 50 8.58 -2.52 -2.43
N LEU A 51 9.86 -2.18 -2.23
CA LEU A 51 10.93 -3.14 -1.92
C LEU A 51 10.64 -3.90 -0.61
N PHE A 52 10.24 -3.18 0.44
CA PHE A 52 9.81 -3.76 1.70
C PHE A 52 8.64 -4.72 1.51
N ALA A 53 7.59 -4.29 0.79
CA ALA A 53 6.41 -5.12 0.51
C ALA A 53 6.78 -6.38 -0.31
N SER A 54 7.69 -6.24 -1.26
CA SER A 54 8.20 -7.36 -2.06
C SER A 54 8.96 -8.37 -1.21
N ALA A 55 9.84 -7.92 -0.32
CA ALA A 55 10.57 -8.78 0.61
C ALA A 55 9.62 -9.54 1.56
N VAL A 56 8.65 -8.84 2.14
CA VAL A 56 7.61 -9.43 3.00
C VAL A 56 6.77 -10.45 2.22
N ASN A 57 6.38 -10.13 0.99
CA ASN A 57 5.62 -11.05 0.13
C ASN A 57 6.42 -12.33 -0.16
N SER A 58 7.70 -12.19 -0.49
CA SER A 58 8.58 -13.34 -0.77
C SER A 58 8.74 -14.27 0.42
N ALA A 59 8.71 -13.74 1.64
CA ALA A 59 8.76 -14.53 2.87
C ALA A 59 7.41 -15.17 3.22
N ILE A 60 6.32 -14.41 3.11
CA ILE A 60 4.99 -14.82 3.61
C ILE A 60 4.24 -15.70 2.61
N SER A 61 4.36 -15.43 1.30
CA SER A 61 3.55 -16.12 0.28
C SER A 61 3.73 -17.64 0.27
N PRO A 62 4.95 -18.21 0.36
CA PRO A 62 5.14 -19.66 0.44
C PRO A 62 4.48 -20.26 1.70
N MET A 63 4.65 -19.62 2.86
CA MET A 63 4.04 -20.07 4.13
C MET A 63 2.52 -20.07 4.03
N PHE A 64 1.95 -19.00 3.44
CA PHE A 64 0.52 -18.86 3.26
C PHE A 64 -0.05 -19.95 2.33
N MET A 65 0.63 -20.24 1.21
CA MET A 65 0.24 -21.30 0.28
C MET A 65 0.34 -22.68 0.91
N GLU A 66 1.35 -22.93 1.73
CA GLU A 66 1.51 -24.21 2.44
C GLU A 66 0.36 -24.46 3.42
N GLU A 67 -0.06 -23.44 4.19
CA GLU A 67 -1.19 -23.57 5.10
C GLU A 67 -2.52 -23.75 4.36
N LEU A 68 -2.69 -23.10 3.20
CA LEU A 68 -3.83 -23.35 2.30
C LEU A 68 -3.84 -24.80 1.80
N LYS A 69 -2.67 -25.35 1.42
CA LYS A 69 -2.52 -26.75 0.98
C LYS A 69 -2.86 -27.74 2.09
N ARG A 70 -2.51 -27.44 3.32
CA ARG A 70 -2.83 -28.25 4.52
C ARG A 70 -4.30 -28.13 4.93
N GLY A 71 -5.07 -27.21 4.34
CA GLY A 71 -6.43 -26.88 4.77
C GLY A 71 -6.50 -26.18 6.13
N ASN A 72 -5.37 -25.65 6.63
CA ASN A 72 -5.29 -25.00 7.93
C ASN A 72 -5.67 -23.51 7.83
N ILE A 73 -6.98 -23.25 7.78
CA ILE A 73 -7.54 -21.90 7.64
C ILE A 73 -7.11 -21.00 8.82
N LEU A 74 -7.03 -21.55 10.04
CA LEU A 74 -6.65 -20.77 11.24
C LEU A 74 -5.21 -20.25 11.15
N ALA A 75 -4.27 -21.07 10.66
CA ALA A 75 -2.90 -20.63 10.46
C ALA A 75 -2.79 -19.58 9.36
N SER A 76 -3.49 -19.76 8.24
CA SER A 76 -3.53 -18.73 7.18
C SER A 76 -4.11 -17.40 7.67
N HIS A 77 -5.12 -17.42 8.53
CA HIS A 77 -5.66 -16.23 9.19
C HIS A 77 -4.66 -15.57 10.14
N ARG A 78 -3.84 -16.36 10.85
CA ARG A 78 -2.77 -15.85 11.72
C ARG A 78 -1.72 -15.10 10.89
N ILE A 79 -1.25 -15.70 9.80
CA ILE A 79 -0.28 -15.09 8.88
C ILE A 79 -0.84 -13.77 8.32
N PHE A 80 -2.09 -13.76 7.89
CA PHE A 80 -2.76 -12.54 7.41
C PHE A 80 -2.81 -11.45 8.48
N LYS A 81 -3.22 -11.78 9.72
CA LYS A 81 -3.28 -10.81 10.82
C LYS A 81 -1.90 -10.23 11.15
N GLN A 82 -0.88 -11.09 11.20
CA GLN A 82 0.50 -10.65 11.46
C GLN A 82 1.00 -9.70 10.39
N SER A 83 0.76 -10.01 9.11
CA SER A 83 1.14 -9.12 8.01
C SER A 83 0.36 -7.79 8.07
N LEU A 84 -0.93 -7.82 8.41
CA LEU A 84 -1.74 -6.61 8.56
C LEU A 84 -1.19 -5.67 9.65
N VAL A 85 -0.87 -6.22 10.82
CA VAL A 85 -0.26 -5.46 11.93
C VAL A 85 1.11 -4.91 11.52
N PHE A 86 1.94 -5.73 10.89
CA PHE A 86 3.29 -5.34 10.48
C PHE A 86 3.28 -4.19 9.48
N PHE A 87 2.46 -4.27 8.43
CA PHE A 87 2.31 -3.17 7.46
C PHE A 87 1.69 -1.93 8.11
N SER A 88 0.71 -2.09 9.01
CA SER A 88 0.12 -0.96 9.72
C SER A 88 1.15 -0.22 10.57
N ILE A 89 2.01 -0.93 11.30
CA ILE A 89 3.08 -0.33 12.11
C ILE A 89 4.09 0.39 11.21
N ALA A 90 4.53 -0.25 10.11
CA ALA A 90 5.51 0.33 9.21
C ALA A 90 4.98 1.61 8.54
N VAL A 91 3.75 1.56 7.99
CA VAL A 91 3.12 2.69 7.29
C VAL A 91 2.79 3.83 8.26
N CYS A 92 2.11 3.55 9.36
CA CYS A 92 1.76 4.58 10.35
C CYS A 92 3.01 5.16 11.01
N GLY A 93 4.02 4.34 11.31
CA GLY A 93 5.31 4.78 11.83
C GLY A 93 6.00 5.76 10.88
N PHE A 94 6.07 5.44 9.59
CA PHE A 94 6.60 6.39 8.60
C PHE A 94 5.79 7.68 8.54
N ILE A 95 4.45 7.61 8.45
CA ILE A 95 3.59 8.80 8.37
C ILE A 95 3.81 9.72 9.57
N ILE A 96 3.82 9.19 10.79
CA ILE A 96 3.98 9.96 12.02
C ILE A 96 5.32 10.73 12.03
N TRP A 97 6.39 10.06 11.56
CA TRP A 97 7.75 10.62 11.60
C TRP A 97 8.21 11.24 10.25
N SER A 98 7.38 11.22 9.21
CA SER A 98 7.76 11.70 7.87
C SER A 98 8.26 13.14 7.87
N ARG A 99 7.61 14.03 8.62
CA ARG A 99 8.02 15.44 8.72
C ARG A 99 9.45 15.58 9.28
N GLU A 100 9.76 14.90 10.37
CA GLU A 100 11.08 14.93 11.00
C GLU A 100 12.14 14.26 10.12
N ILE A 101 11.81 13.13 9.50
CA ILE A 101 12.69 12.45 8.56
C ILE A 101 13.09 13.42 7.42
N PHE A 102 12.12 14.11 6.82
CA PHE A 102 12.38 15.05 5.73
C PHE A 102 13.18 16.27 6.19
N LEU A 103 12.86 16.83 7.36
CA LEU A 103 13.61 17.96 7.92
C LEU A 103 15.08 17.64 8.21
N VAL A 104 15.38 16.39 8.62
CA VAL A 104 16.75 15.94 8.89
C VAL A 104 17.50 15.60 7.61
N MET A 105 16.83 14.96 6.66
CA MET A 105 17.46 14.46 5.43
C MET A 105 17.66 15.55 4.37
N VAL A 106 16.83 16.57 4.34
CA VAL A 106 16.74 17.51 3.23
C VAL A 106 16.92 18.94 3.71
N ARG A 107 17.97 19.61 3.20
CA ARG A 107 18.23 21.02 3.51
C ARG A 107 17.38 21.99 2.67
N ASN A 108 16.88 21.55 1.52
CA ASN A 108 16.06 22.36 0.63
C ASN A 108 14.61 22.37 1.15
N GLU A 109 14.09 23.55 1.47
CA GLU A 109 12.74 23.73 2.04
C GLU A 109 11.63 23.23 1.11
N ASP A 110 11.76 23.43 -0.22
CA ASP A 110 10.78 22.98 -1.20
C ASP A 110 10.66 21.45 -1.23
N LEU A 111 11.79 20.75 -1.14
CA LEU A 111 11.81 19.29 -1.08
C LEU A 111 11.40 18.78 0.31
N SER A 112 11.82 19.44 1.38
CA SER A 112 11.43 19.03 2.74
C SER A 112 9.91 19.15 2.96
N SER A 113 9.26 20.11 2.31
CA SER A 113 7.83 20.30 2.37
C SER A 113 7.01 19.14 1.74
N THR A 114 7.65 18.27 0.92
CA THR A 114 6.95 17.16 0.23
C THR A 114 6.70 15.94 1.10
N TYR A 115 7.03 15.98 2.41
CA TYR A 115 6.77 14.87 3.35
C TYR A 115 5.29 14.39 3.35
N TRP A 116 4.35 15.30 3.14
CA TRP A 116 2.94 14.96 3.10
C TRP A 116 2.55 14.20 1.82
N ILE A 117 3.19 14.51 0.66
CA ILE A 117 3.02 13.75 -0.60
C ILE A 117 3.55 12.33 -0.40
N ALA A 118 4.77 12.19 0.14
CA ALA A 118 5.36 10.89 0.47
C ALA A 118 4.47 10.09 1.43
N SER A 119 3.88 10.75 2.43
CA SER A 119 2.97 10.13 3.39
C SER A 119 1.70 9.59 2.72
N ILE A 120 1.10 10.31 1.77
CA ILE A 120 -0.06 9.84 1.01
C ILE A 120 0.32 8.64 0.13
N LEU A 121 1.45 8.71 -0.56
CA LEU A 121 1.94 7.62 -1.41
C LEU A 121 2.19 6.34 -0.59
N VAL A 122 2.84 6.47 0.56
CA VAL A 122 3.13 5.35 1.47
C VAL A 122 1.86 4.82 2.14
N ALA A 123 0.87 5.66 2.43
CA ALA A 123 -0.39 5.24 3.04
C ALA A 123 -1.10 4.12 2.26
N GLY A 124 -0.95 4.06 0.94
CA GLY A 124 -1.52 3.01 0.11
C GLY A 124 -1.05 1.59 0.48
N PHE A 125 0.15 1.46 1.04
CA PHE A 125 0.71 0.16 1.44
C PHE A 125 0.04 -0.47 2.67
N ILE A 126 -0.75 0.26 3.44
CA ILE A 126 -1.52 -0.31 4.55
C ILE A 126 -2.53 -1.36 4.06
N HIS A 127 -2.96 -1.27 2.79
CA HIS A 127 -3.88 -2.21 2.15
C HIS A 127 -3.16 -3.41 1.50
N ARG A 128 -1.81 -3.42 1.48
CA ARG A 128 -1.01 -4.45 0.81
C ARG A 128 -1.25 -5.87 1.35
N PRO A 129 -1.45 -6.11 2.66
CA PRO A 129 -1.74 -7.45 3.18
C PRO A 129 -3.01 -8.08 2.60
N LEU A 130 -4.06 -7.27 2.34
CA LEU A 130 -5.28 -7.76 1.69
C LEU A 130 -4.97 -8.27 0.28
N TYR A 131 -4.23 -7.47 -0.49
CA TYR A 131 -3.80 -7.85 -1.84
C TYR A 131 -2.93 -9.12 -1.83
N LEU A 132 -1.95 -9.21 -0.92
CA LEU A 132 -1.04 -10.35 -0.80
C LEU A 132 -1.79 -11.65 -0.48
N ALA A 133 -2.75 -11.62 0.45
CA ALA A 133 -3.55 -12.79 0.81
C ALA A 133 -4.38 -13.33 -0.37
N VAL A 134 -5.08 -12.44 -1.08
CA VAL A 134 -5.86 -12.80 -2.27
C VAL A 134 -4.97 -13.29 -3.41
N THR A 135 -3.85 -12.63 -3.65
CA THR A 135 -2.89 -12.99 -4.71
C THR A 135 -2.30 -14.37 -4.47
N SER A 136 -1.86 -14.66 -3.23
CA SER A 136 -1.33 -15.98 -2.86
C SER A 136 -2.38 -17.08 -3.06
N ALA A 137 -3.65 -16.82 -2.71
CA ALA A 137 -4.74 -17.75 -2.96
C ALA A 137 -4.99 -17.95 -4.48
N MET A 138 -4.92 -16.87 -5.28
CA MET A 138 -5.08 -16.97 -6.73
C MET A 138 -3.96 -17.78 -7.39
N PHE A 139 -2.72 -17.64 -6.94
CA PHE A 139 -1.61 -18.49 -7.42
C PHE A 139 -1.81 -19.94 -7.00
N TYR A 140 -2.21 -20.18 -5.77
CA TYR A 140 -2.47 -21.54 -5.28
C TYR A 140 -3.57 -22.26 -6.06
N TYR A 141 -4.68 -21.56 -6.40
CA TYR A 141 -5.79 -22.10 -7.18
C TYR A 141 -5.65 -21.92 -8.70
N GLU A 142 -4.49 -21.48 -9.19
CA GLU A 142 -4.19 -21.22 -10.61
C GLU A 142 -5.19 -20.23 -11.28
N LYS A 143 -5.75 -19.30 -10.51
CA LYS A 143 -6.71 -18.28 -10.98
C LYS A 143 -6.02 -16.98 -11.44
N THR A 144 -4.87 -17.08 -12.13
CA THR A 144 -4.04 -15.93 -12.55
C THR A 144 -4.76 -14.95 -13.50
N ALA A 145 -5.74 -15.42 -14.28
CA ALA A 145 -6.58 -14.54 -15.09
C ALA A 145 -7.41 -13.55 -14.25
N SER A 146 -7.80 -13.94 -13.03
CA SER A 146 -8.49 -13.04 -12.10
C SER A 146 -7.55 -12.03 -11.48
N LEU A 147 -6.30 -12.42 -11.22
CA LEU A 147 -5.23 -11.52 -10.78
C LEU A 147 -4.99 -10.41 -11.82
N MET A 148 -4.87 -10.78 -13.10
CA MET A 148 -4.74 -9.83 -14.20
C MET A 148 -5.88 -8.81 -14.19
N LYS A 149 -7.15 -9.25 -14.05
CA LYS A 149 -8.31 -8.34 -14.00
C LYS A 149 -8.20 -7.32 -12.86
N ILE A 150 -7.86 -7.77 -11.65
CA ILE A 150 -7.71 -6.88 -10.48
C ILE A 150 -6.61 -5.85 -10.73
N SER A 151 -5.45 -6.31 -11.18
CA SER A 151 -4.28 -5.44 -11.38
C SER A 151 -4.51 -4.44 -12.50
N LEU A 152 -5.07 -4.88 -13.64
CA LEU A 152 -5.40 -3.98 -14.74
C LEU A 152 -6.46 -2.96 -14.34
N THR A 153 -7.47 -3.35 -13.57
CA THR A 153 -8.48 -2.40 -13.08
C THR A 153 -7.82 -1.33 -12.22
N GLY A 154 -6.92 -1.71 -11.30
CA GLY A 154 -6.16 -0.74 -10.51
C GLY A 154 -5.26 0.15 -11.36
N GLY A 155 -4.57 -0.41 -12.35
CA GLY A 155 -3.76 0.35 -13.31
C GLY A 155 -4.56 1.32 -14.16
N LEU A 156 -5.76 0.92 -14.60
CA LEU A 156 -6.68 1.78 -15.36
C LEU A 156 -7.24 2.91 -14.49
N ILE A 157 -7.62 2.62 -13.24
CA ILE A 157 -8.03 3.66 -12.27
C ILE A 157 -6.90 4.68 -12.10
N ALA A 158 -5.65 4.22 -11.95
CA ALA A 158 -4.49 5.10 -11.87
C ALA A 158 -4.36 5.97 -13.12
N PHE A 159 -4.24 5.35 -14.29
CA PHE A 159 -3.98 6.07 -15.54
C PHE A 159 -5.09 7.08 -15.87
N LEU A 160 -6.36 6.67 -15.83
CA LEU A 160 -7.48 7.56 -16.10
C LEU A 160 -7.58 8.67 -15.04
N GLY A 161 -7.37 8.33 -13.76
CA GLY A 161 -7.34 9.31 -12.68
C GLY A 161 -6.22 10.34 -12.85
N TYR A 162 -5.02 9.93 -13.27
CA TYR A 162 -3.93 10.85 -13.57
C TYR A 162 -4.29 11.79 -14.74
N CYS A 163 -4.80 11.25 -15.85
CA CYS A 163 -5.19 12.05 -17.01
C CYS A 163 -6.25 13.11 -16.67
N MET A 164 -7.19 12.78 -15.78
CA MET A 164 -8.27 13.71 -15.40
C MET A 164 -7.85 14.70 -14.30
N CYS A 165 -7.08 14.24 -13.31
CA CYS A 165 -6.89 15.01 -12.08
C CYS A 165 -5.57 15.80 -12.06
N ILE A 166 -4.49 15.32 -12.68
CA ILE A 166 -3.21 16.03 -12.68
C ILE A 166 -3.30 17.40 -13.35
N PRO A 167 -3.97 17.58 -14.50
CA PRO A 167 -4.11 18.90 -15.12
C PRO A 167 -4.86 19.92 -14.24
N LEU A 168 -5.71 19.44 -13.31
CA LEU A 168 -6.56 20.30 -12.47
C LEU A 168 -5.91 20.60 -11.10
N TRP A 169 -5.26 19.60 -10.49
CA TRP A 169 -4.78 19.69 -9.10
C TRP A 169 -3.31 19.30 -8.92
N GLY A 170 -2.56 19.13 -10.02
CA GLY A 170 -1.12 18.91 -10.00
C GLY A 170 -0.69 17.64 -9.26
N ILE A 171 0.50 17.72 -8.66
CA ILE A 171 1.19 16.56 -8.01
C ILE A 171 0.44 15.97 -6.81
N THR A 172 -0.38 16.76 -6.14
CA THR A 172 -1.21 16.31 -5.03
C THR A 172 -2.22 15.25 -5.48
N SER A 173 -2.88 15.52 -6.61
CA SER A 173 -3.84 14.57 -7.17
C SER A 173 -3.17 13.28 -7.62
N ALA A 174 -1.94 13.35 -8.13
CA ALA A 174 -1.18 12.15 -8.47
C ALA A 174 -0.97 11.25 -7.25
N ALA A 175 -0.60 11.81 -6.09
CA ALA A 175 -0.44 11.05 -4.86
C ALA A 175 -1.77 10.42 -4.39
N ILE A 176 -2.86 11.18 -4.43
CA ILE A 176 -4.18 10.68 -4.03
C ILE A 176 -4.66 9.57 -4.97
N ILE A 177 -4.50 9.72 -6.28
CA ILE A 177 -4.89 8.69 -7.26
C ILE A 177 -4.06 7.42 -7.09
N THR A 178 -2.75 7.55 -6.80
CA THR A 178 -1.89 6.39 -6.46
C THR A 178 -2.43 5.65 -5.23
N TYR A 179 -2.76 6.38 -4.16
CA TYR A 179 -3.37 5.81 -2.95
C TYR A 179 -4.68 5.07 -3.27
N LEU A 180 -5.59 5.71 -4.03
CA LEU A 180 -6.88 5.10 -4.42
C LEU A 180 -6.69 3.85 -5.28
N SER A 181 -5.65 3.80 -6.11
CA SER A 181 -5.33 2.64 -6.93
C SER A 181 -4.85 1.46 -6.08
N PHE A 182 -4.00 1.70 -5.08
CA PHE A 182 -3.58 0.67 -4.13
C PHE A 182 -4.74 0.19 -3.25
N LEU A 183 -5.60 1.10 -2.82
CA LEU A 183 -6.85 0.76 -2.14
C LEU A 183 -7.73 -0.14 -3.02
N ALA A 184 -7.98 0.24 -4.26
CA ALA A 184 -8.79 -0.54 -5.19
C ALA A 184 -8.22 -1.97 -5.36
N ILE A 185 -6.93 -2.11 -5.66
CA ILE A 185 -6.28 -3.42 -5.79
C ILE A 185 -6.41 -4.25 -4.51
N GLY A 186 -6.27 -3.63 -3.34
CA GLY A 186 -6.38 -4.30 -2.05
C GLY A 186 -7.76 -4.92 -1.82
N TYR A 187 -8.84 -4.27 -2.26
CA TYR A 187 -10.21 -4.70 -1.96
C TYR A 187 -10.93 -5.40 -3.11
N LEU A 188 -10.56 -5.14 -4.38
CA LEU A 188 -11.23 -5.72 -5.55
C LEU A 188 -11.29 -7.26 -5.51
N GLY A 189 -10.26 -7.91 -4.98
CA GLY A 189 -10.22 -9.36 -4.86
C GLY A 189 -11.30 -9.96 -3.96
N TYR A 190 -11.83 -9.19 -3.03
CA TYR A 190 -12.89 -9.59 -2.10
C TYR A 190 -14.30 -9.19 -2.57
N VAL A 191 -14.39 -8.27 -3.54
CA VAL A 191 -15.65 -7.81 -4.11
C VAL A 191 -16.02 -8.62 -5.36
N LEU A 192 -15.06 -8.95 -6.19
CA LEU A 192 -15.30 -9.66 -7.46
C LEU A 192 -15.86 -11.07 -7.21
N PRO A 193 -16.98 -11.47 -7.89
CA PRO A 193 -17.59 -12.80 -7.73
C PRO A 193 -16.63 -13.96 -8.01
N SER A 194 -15.68 -13.78 -8.94
CA SER A 194 -14.71 -14.80 -9.35
C SER A 194 -13.65 -15.11 -8.29
N THR A 195 -13.42 -14.22 -7.34
CA THR A 195 -12.29 -14.30 -6.39
C THR A 195 -12.70 -14.25 -4.93
N ARG A 196 -13.85 -13.65 -4.59
CA ARG A 196 -14.32 -13.47 -3.22
C ARG A 196 -14.43 -14.76 -2.39
N LYS A 197 -14.52 -15.94 -3.05
CA LYS A 197 -14.60 -17.24 -2.40
C LYS A 197 -13.26 -17.96 -2.28
N LEU A 198 -12.18 -17.45 -2.92
CA LEU A 198 -10.87 -18.10 -2.92
C LEU A 198 -10.20 -18.01 -1.55
N TYR A 199 -10.37 -16.90 -0.88
CA TYR A 199 -9.90 -16.70 0.48
C TYR A 199 -10.91 -15.90 1.29
N ILE A 200 -11.37 -16.48 2.38
CA ILE A 200 -12.32 -15.85 3.30
C ILE A 200 -11.51 -15.21 4.43
N LEU A 201 -11.66 -13.90 4.59
CA LEU A 201 -10.99 -13.15 5.64
C LEU A 201 -11.50 -13.52 7.04
N PRO A 202 -10.66 -13.40 8.09
CA PRO A 202 -11.08 -13.64 9.48
C PRO A 202 -12.07 -12.60 10.02
N TYR A 203 -12.19 -11.48 9.32
CA TYR A 203 -13.08 -10.37 9.66
C TYR A 203 -13.87 -9.91 8.43
N LYS A 204 -14.99 -9.22 8.64
CA LYS A 204 -15.71 -8.57 7.55
C LYS A 204 -14.81 -7.53 6.90
N VAL A 205 -14.74 -7.53 5.56
CA VAL A 205 -13.92 -6.61 4.76
C VAL A 205 -14.14 -5.16 5.16
N TRP A 206 -15.40 -4.80 5.44
CA TRP A 206 -15.77 -3.45 5.83
C TRP A 206 -15.19 -3.02 7.19
N ASN A 207 -15.10 -3.94 8.15
CA ASN A 207 -14.48 -3.66 9.45
C ASN A 207 -12.97 -3.38 9.31
N ILE A 208 -12.30 -4.16 8.44
CA ILE A 208 -10.88 -3.94 8.13
C ILE A 208 -10.70 -2.57 7.45
N PHE A 209 -11.57 -2.25 6.49
CA PHE A 209 -11.56 -0.95 5.81
C PHE A 209 -11.65 0.21 6.81
N ILE A 210 -12.66 0.20 7.68
CA ILE A 210 -12.85 1.25 8.70
C ILE A 210 -11.65 1.33 9.65
N ALA A 211 -11.17 0.18 10.14
CA ALA A 211 -10.05 0.15 11.08
C ALA A 211 -8.76 0.73 10.47
N LEU A 212 -8.42 0.37 9.23
CA LEU A 212 -7.22 0.87 8.56
C LEU A 212 -7.31 2.37 8.27
N HIS A 213 -8.49 2.85 7.83
CA HIS A 213 -8.67 4.28 7.60
C HIS A 213 -8.66 5.09 8.91
N ALA A 214 -9.23 4.56 9.99
CA ALA A 214 -9.13 5.18 11.31
C ALA A 214 -7.67 5.29 11.78
N LEU A 215 -6.86 4.24 11.57
CA LEU A 215 -5.43 4.28 11.87
C LEU A 215 -4.69 5.33 11.02
N LEU A 216 -4.99 5.43 9.73
CA LEU A 216 -4.39 6.45 8.86
C LEU A 216 -4.77 7.85 9.32
N VAL A 217 -6.04 8.12 9.64
CA VAL A 217 -6.49 9.43 10.13
C VAL A 217 -5.74 9.81 11.41
N VAL A 218 -5.61 8.87 12.36
CA VAL A 218 -4.84 9.09 13.60
C VAL A 218 -3.36 9.37 13.28
N ALA A 219 -2.74 8.60 12.38
CA ALA A 219 -1.34 8.80 11.99
C ALA A 219 -1.10 10.18 11.34
N PHE A 220 -1.97 10.59 10.41
CA PHE A 220 -1.90 11.92 9.79
C PHE A 220 -2.15 13.06 10.79
N PHE A 221 -3.03 12.86 11.77
CA PHE A 221 -3.26 13.83 12.83
C PHE A 221 -2.00 13.97 13.71
N ILE A 222 -1.40 12.85 14.13
CA ILE A 222 -0.18 12.85 14.95
C ILE A 222 1.02 13.42 14.18
N MET A 223 1.10 13.21 12.86
CA MET A 223 2.14 13.80 12.00
C MET A 223 2.25 15.33 12.17
N GLN A 224 1.15 16.02 12.44
CA GLN A 224 1.12 17.47 12.61
C GLN A 224 1.44 17.92 14.06
N THR A 225 1.52 16.99 15.01
CA THR A 225 1.76 17.35 16.43
C THR A 225 3.23 17.65 16.71
N PRO A 226 3.55 18.35 17.79
CA PRO A 226 4.93 18.59 18.24
C PRO A 226 5.69 17.29 18.53
N LEU A 227 7.02 17.35 18.40
CA LEU A 227 7.92 16.21 18.54
C LEU A 227 7.72 15.42 19.85
N TYR A 228 7.55 16.10 20.98
CA TYR A 228 7.38 15.43 22.28
C TYR A 228 6.14 14.53 22.34
N ILE A 229 5.04 14.92 21.68
CA ILE A 229 3.81 14.11 21.63
C ILE A 229 4.08 12.83 20.81
N LYS A 230 4.78 12.92 19.67
CA LYS A 230 5.16 11.78 18.85
C LYS A 230 6.03 10.79 19.60
N VAL A 231 7.01 11.29 20.37
CA VAL A 231 7.88 10.44 21.19
C VAL A 231 7.08 9.70 22.25
N ILE A 232 6.22 10.40 23.02
CA ILE A 232 5.38 9.79 24.04
C ILE A 232 4.46 8.73 23.41
N PHE A 233 3.83 9.04 22.30
CA PHE A 233 2.95 8.11 21.58
C PHE A 233 3.70 6.86 21.10
N SER A 234 4.88 7.04 20.50
CA SER A 234 5.72 5.92 20.02
C SER A 234 6.17 5.01 21.15
N ILE A 235 6.59 5.58 22.28
CA ILE A 235 6.96 4.83 23.49
C ILE A 235 5.76 4.06 24.04
N SER A 236 4.59 4.70 24.11
CA SER A 236 3.36 4.06 24.59
C SER A 236 2.97 2.85 23.75
N ILE A 237 3.09 2.94 22.42
CA ILE A 237 2.85 1.82 21.50
C ILE A 237 3.85 0.69 21.75
N LEU A 238 5.14 0.99 21.89
CA LEU A 238 6.18 -0.03 22.15
C LEU A 238 5.94 -0.77 23.46
N ILE A 239 5.53 -0.07 24.52
CA ILE A 239 5.18 -0.68 25.82
C ILE A 239 3.97 -1.61 25.64
N LEU A 240 2.94 -1.15 24.91
CA LEU A 240 1.73 -1.94 24.68
C LEU A 240 2.03 -3.22 23.86
N LEU A 241 2.84 -3.11 22.81
CA LEU A 241 3.26 -4.25 21.99
C LEU A 241 4.10 -5.26 22.82
N ASN A 242 4.98 -4.77 23.69
CA ASN A 242 5.77 -5.65 24.57
C ASN A 242 4.88 -6.36 25.60
N LYS A 243 3.89 -5.69 26.16
CA LYS A 243 2.91 -6.31 27.07
C LYS A 243 2.06 -7.37 26.38
N ILE A 244 1.62 -7.13 25.14
CA ILE A 244 0.88 -8.13 24.36
C ILE A 244 1.75 -9.33 24.06
N ARG A 245 3.02 -9.14 23.68
CA ARG A 245 3.96 -10.23 23.41
C ARG A 245 4.19 -11.12 24.63
N ASN A 246 4.28 -10.54 25.82
CA ASN A 246 4.54 -11.29 27.04
C ASN A 246 3.29 -12.02 27.57
N ASN A 247 2.10 -11.72 27.04
CA ASN A 247 0.83 -12.37 27.39
C ASN A 247 0.36 -13.40 26.34
N LEU A 248 1.14 -13.64 25.26
CA LEU A 248 0.95 -14.66 24.23
C LEU A 248 1.93 -15.84 24.44
#